data_74238724c44324daf5f8c917c9d3ab8a
#
_entry.id   74238724c44324daf5f8c917c9d3ab8a
#
_cell.length_a   1.000
_cell.length_b   1.000
_cell.length_c   1.000
_cell.angle_alpha   90.00
_cell.angle_beta   90.00
_cell.angle_gamma   90.00
#
_symmetry.space_group_name_H-M   'P 1'
#
loop_
_entity.id
_entity.type
_entity.pdbx_description
1 polymer ?
#
loop_
_entity_poly.entity_id
_entity_poly.type
_entity_poly.pdbx_seq_one_letter_code
_entity_poly.pdbx_strand_id
1 'polypeptide(L)'
;LTDVFFLKRECLTIIGTAHVSANSVEEVKNTIYEQHPEIVAIELDRGRYTRLKNEMMGIEEDDTISVSKIIKEEKVGLFLATTILSYFQSKIGEDVDVKPGSEMIGAIEAAEDLEIPIALIDREINTTLQRALNKMGFVEKLKFGFSLLTSIFSSDEEDEIDKLMEFFKDESPKVYEVLVQERDAYLAGNILRIPQDHVIAVVGAGHKPGINRYLDNPETIPPLSQLEITKEKKGIPWFK
;
A
#
# COMPACT_ATOMS: atom_id res chain seq x y z
N LEU A 1 15.14 -20.27 17.49
CA LEU A 1 16.26 -19.34 17.46
C LEU A 1 15.88 -18.23 16.48
N THR A 2 15.26 -17.19 17.00
CA THR A 2 14.90 -15.98 16.29
C THR A 2 15.97 -14.96 16.64
N ASP A 3 17.00 -14.86 15.82
CA ASP A 3 17.89 -13.72 15.81
C ASP A 3 17.09 -12.53 15.28
N VAL A 4 16.49 -11.78 16.20
CA VAL A 4 15.90 -10.47 15.90
C VAL A 4 17.09 -9.55 15.71
N PHE A 5 17.46 -9.30 14.45
CA PHE A 5 18.37 -8.23 14.10
C PHE A 5 17.69 -6.92 14.48
N PHE A 6 18.08 -6.34 15.61
CA PHE A 6 17.71 -4.97 15.95
C PHE A 6 18.46 -4.04 15.01
N LEU A 7 17.74 -3.48 14.03
CA LEU A 7 18.23 -2.34 13.29
C LEU A 7 18.65 -1.26 14.32
N LYS A 8 19.87 -0.77 14.23
CA LYS A 8 20.27 0.39 15.02
C LYS A 8 19.43 1.56 14.54
N ARG A 9 18.48 2.01 15.36
CA ARG A 9 17.55 3.10 15.03
C ARG A 9 18.26 4.40 14.60
N GLU A 10 19.51 4.57 15.02
CA GLU A 10 20.34 5.72 14.70
C GLU A 10 20.64 5.88 13.20
N CYS A 11 20.44 4.80 12.42
CA CYS A 11 20.72 4.75 10.99
C CYS A 11 19.48 4.48 10.13
N LEU A 12 18.27 4.61 10.68
CA LEU A 12 17.01 4.51 9.97
C LEU A 12 16.35 5.87 9.82
N THR A 13 16.24 6.36 8.60
CA THR A 13 15.46 7.55 8.26
C THR A 13 14.13 7.12 7.62
N ILE A 14 13.00 7.56 8.19
CA ILE A 14 11.67 7.34 7.61
C ILE A 14 11.14 8.64 7.04
N ILE A 15 11.00 8.71 5.72
CA ILE A 15 10.38 9.81 5.01
C ILE A 15 8.91 9.46 4.80
N GLY A 16 8.03 10.26 5.44
CA GLY A 16 6.59 10.17 5.25
C GLY A 16 6.16 11.15 4.19
N THR A 17 5.78 10.69 3.01
CA THR A 17 5.32 11.56 1.93
C THR A 17 3.84 11.87 2.11
N ALA A 18 3.51 13.15 2.32
CA ALA A 18 2.15 13.65 2.44
C ALA A 18 1.83 14.47 1.19
N HIS A 19 0.86 14.03 0.44
CA HIS A 19 0.37 14.64 -0.79
C HIS A 19 1.36 14.65 -1.97
N VAL A 20 0.78 14.48 -3.14
CA VAL A 20 1.44 14.51 -4.44
C VAL A 20 1.91 15.95 -4.72
N SER A 21 3.12 16.28 -4.29
CA SER A 21 3.71 17.59 -4.55
C SER A 21 5.14 17.46 -5.10
N ALA A 22 5.51 18.35 -6.00
CA ALA A 22 6.88 18.38 -6.53
C ALA A 22 7.92 18.55 -5.40
N ASN A 23 7.57 19.27 -4.34
CA ASN A 23 8.44 19.44 -3.18
C ASN A 23 8.71 18.14 -2.44
N SER A 24 7.71 17.26 -2.33
CA SER A 24 7.88 15.95 -1.67
C SER A 24 8.82 15.03 -2.46
N VAL A 25 8.74 15.06 -3.79
CA VAL A 25 9.65 14.30 -4.67
C VAL A 25 11.09 14.79 -4.51
N GLU A 26 11.30 16.11 -4.52
CA GLU A 26 12.62 16.70 -4.33
C GLU A 26 13.19 16.41 -2.92
N GLU A 27 12.36 16.48 -1.88
CA GLU A 27 12.79 16.16 -0.51
C GLU A 27 13.28 14.70 -0.42
N VAL A 28 12.53 13.76 -1.01
CA VAL A 28 12.94 12.34 -1.05
C VAL A 28 14.28 12.18 -1.77
N LYS A 29 14.42 12.75 -2.97
CA LYS A 29 15.65 12.65 -3.77
C LYS A 29 16.83 13.26 -3.03
N ASN A 30 16.67 14.48 -2.53
CA ASN A 30 17.74 15.21 -1.82
C ASN A 30 18.19 14.44 -0.57
N THR A 31 17.24 13.88 0.20
CA THR A 31 17.58 13.09 1.38
C THR A 31 18.40 11.84 1.02
N ILE A 32 18.05 11.15 -0.08
CA ILE A 32 18.80 9.97 -0.55
C ILE A 32 20.20 10.38 -1.04
N TYR A 33 20.29 11.47 -1.82
CA TYR A 33 21.57 11.99 -2.30
C TYR A 33 22.49 12.50 -1.19
N GLU A 34 21.94 13.14 -0.12
CA GLU A 34 22.71 13.66 0.99
C GLU A 34 23.20 12.57 1.94
N GLN A 35 22.33 11.60 2.24
CA GLN A 35 22.62 10.58 3.26
C GLN A 35 23.36 9.37 2.72
N HIS A 36 23.33 9.10 1.40
CA HIS A 36 23.97 7.92 0.79
C HIS A 36 23.69 6.62 1.55
N PRO A 37 22.39 6.18 1.67
CA PRO A 37 22.06 4.99 2.42
C PRO A 37 22.61 3.73 1.73
N GLU A 38 22.75 2.64 2.48
CA GLU A 38 23.12 1.33 1.93
C GLU A 38 21.97 0.65 1.18
N ILE A 39 20.71 1.04 1.48
CA ILE A 39 19.50 0.55 0.83
C ILE A 39 18.37 1.57 0.98
N VAL A 40 17.55 1.68 -0.06
CA VAL A 40 16.31 2.45 -0.04
C VAL A 40 15.12 1.48 0.02
N ALA A 41 14.35 1.55 1.10
CA ALA A 41 13.12 0.78 1.27
C ALA A 41 11.91 1.62 0.80
N ILE A 42 11.06 1.08 -0.05
CA ILE A 42 9.91 1.81 -0.59
C ILE A 42 8.61 1.07 -0.34
N GLU A 43 7.53 1.81 -0.07
CA GLU A 43 6.17 1.30 0.17
C GLU A 43 5.51 0.84 -1.13
N LEU A 44 6.14 -0.12 -1.79
CA LEU A 44 5.61 -0.78 -2.98
C LEU A 44 5.68 -2.29 -2.82
N ASP A 45 4.70 -2.99 -3.40
CA ASP A 45 4.80 -4.40 -3.71
C ASP A 45 5.43 -4.61 -5.10
N ARG A 46 5.80 -5.86 -5.41
CA ARG A 46 6.45 -6.19 -6.68
C ARG A 46 5.61 -5.80 -7.91
N GLY A 47 4.29 -5.95 -7.85
CA GLY A 47 3.40 -5.63 -8.96
C GLY A 47 3.38 -4.13 -9.25
N ARG A 48 3.21 -3.31 -8.21
CA ARG A 48 3.23 -1.85 -8.32
C ARG A 48 4.61 -1.34 -8.75
N TYR A 49 5.67 -1.89 -8.19
CA TYR A 49 7.04 -1.55 -8.60
C TYR A 49 7.29 -1.82 -10.10
N THR A 50 6.90 -3.01 -10.59
CA THR A 50 7.07 -3.35 -12.00
C THR A 50 6.30 -2.40 -12.90
N ARG A 51 5.06 -2.06 -12.53
CA ARG A 51 4.23 -1.09 -13.29
C ARG A 51 4.90 0.29 -13.36
N LEU A 52 5.35 0.81 -12.20
CA LEU A 52 6.05 2.11 -12.18
C LEU A 52 7.32 2.08 -13.02
N LYS A 53 8.09 0.99 -12.99
CA LYS A 53 9.29 0.85 -13.83
C LYS A 53 8.94 0.81 -15.32
N ASN A 54 7.88 0.11 -15.73
CA ASN A 54 7.42 0.09 -17.10
C ASN A 54 6.95 1.48 -17.56
N GLU A 55 6.22 2.21 -16.70
CA GLU A 55 5.81 3.59 -16.98
C GLU A 55 7.01 4.52 -17.16
N MET A 56 8.03 4.44 -16.29
CA MET A 56 9.29 5.19 -16.41
C MET A 56 10.02 4.91 -17.73
N MET A 57 9.91 3.68 -18.25
CA MET A 57 10.50 3.27 -19.54
C MET A 57 9.61 3.60 -20.74
N GLY A 58 8.43 4.21 -20.54
CA GLY A 58 7.48 4.50 -21.62
C GLY A 58 6.80 3.24 -22.19
N ILE A 59 6.79 2.14 -21.46
CA ILE A 59 6.13 0.90 -21.85
C ILE A 59 4.67 1.00 -21.36
N GLU A 60 3.73 1.19 -22.31
CA GLU A 60 2.31 1.12 -22.02
C GLU A 60 1.91 -0.35 -21.76
N GLU A 61 1.52 -0.68 -20.54
CA GLU A 61 0.81 -1.93 -20.26
C GLU A 61 -0.67 -1.74 -20.65
N ASP A 62 -1.20 -2.71 -21.38
CA ASP A 62 -2.63 -2.78 -21.67
C ASP A 62 -3.39 -3.10 -20.37
N ASP A 63 -3.77 -2.06 -19.64
CA ASP A 63 -4.44 -2.09 -18.33
C ASP A 63 -5.88 -2.65 -18.40
N THR A 64 -6.24 -3.34 -19.48
CA THR A 64 -7.48 -4.10 -19.54
C THR A 64 -7.42 -5.30 -18.59
N ILE A 65 -7.54 -4.98 -17.27
CA ILE A 65 -7.98 -5.99 -16.31
C ILE A 65 -9.32 -6.48 -16.86
N SER A 66 -9.31 -7.68 -17.44
CA SER A 66 -10.50 -8.26 -18.06
C SER A 66 -11.57 -8.46 -16.98
N VAL A 67 -12.44 -7.46 -16.82
CA VAL A 67 -13.61 -7.48 -15.91
C VAL A 67 -14.41 -8.75 -16.12
N SER A 68 -14.44 -9.28 -17.37
CA SER A 68 -15.08 -10.53 -17.71
C SER A 68 -14.46 -11.77 -17.02
N LYS A 69 -13.15 -11.76 -16.75
CA LYS A 69 -12.46 -12.84 -16.03
C LYS A 69 -12.78 -12.81 -14.54
N ILE A 70 -13.00 -11.61 -14.00
CA ILE A 70 -13.32 -11.35 -12.59
C ILE A 70 -14.75 -11.79 -12.26
N ILE A 71 -15.69 -11.53 -13.15
CA ILE A 71 -17.11 -11.84 -12.97
C ILE A 71 -17.37 -13.36 -13.05
N LYS A 72 -16.63 -14.10 -13.88
CA LYS A 72 -16.81 -15.55 -14.09
C LYS A 72 -16.49 -16.44 -12.87
N GLU A 73 -15.77 -15.92 -11.88
CA GLU A 73 -15.29 -16.71 -10.75
C GLU A 73 -16.00 -16.41 -9.42
N GLU A 74 -17.29 -16.04 -9.42
CA GLU A 74 -18.10 -15.74 -8.22
C GLU A 74 -17.52 -14.67 -7.26
N LYS A 75 -16.89 -13.63 -7.78
CA LYS A 75 -16.08 -12.74 -6.97
C LYS A 75 -16.68 -11.34 -6.84
N VAL A 76 -17.86 -11.23 -6.21
CA VAL A 76 -18.40 -9.91 -5.82
C VAL A 76 -17.36 -9.08 -5.06
N GLY A 77 -16.55 -9.75 -4.22
CA GLY A 77 -15.47 -9.10 -3.49
C GLY A 77 -14.34 -8.59 -4.38
N LEU A 78 -14.00 -9.30 -5.45
CA LEU A 78 -12.98 -8.87 -6.40
C LEU A 78 -13.53 -7.77 -7.33
N PHE A 79 -14.81 -7.84 -7.68
CA PHE A 79 -15.48 -6.76 -8.42
C PHE A 79 -15.47 -5.45 -7.61
N LEU A 80 -15.80 -5.50 -6.33
CA LEU A 80 -15.71 -4.33 -5.45
C LEU A 80 -14.25 -3.82 -5.33
N ALA A 81 -13.28 -4.71 -5.19
CA ALA A 81 -11.88 -4.34 -5.12
C ALA A 81 -11.37 -3.69 -6.41
N THR A 82 -11.77 -4.20 -7.58
CA THR A 82 -11.42 -3.59 -8.87
C THR A 82 -12.16 -2.28 -9.12
N THR A 83 -13.40 -2.17 -8.66
CA THR A 83 -14.16 -0.91 -8.73
C THR A 83 -13.49 0.17 -7.87
N ILE A 84 -13.06 -0.19 -6.65
CA ILE A 84 -12.29 0.70 -5.77
C ILE A 84 -10.98 1.11 -6.46
N LEU A 85 -10.24 0.14 -6.97
CA LEU A 85 -8.97 0.40 -7.63
C LEU A 85 -9.16 1.27 -8.90
N SER A 86 -10.15 0.97 -9.72
CA SER A 86 -10.48 1.76 -10.91
C SER A 86 -10.95 3.17 -10.54
N TYR A 87 -11.73 3.31 -9.47
CA TYR A 87 -12.14 4.59 -8.93
C TYR A 87 -10.93 5.43 -8.50
N PHE A 88 -10.02 4.83 -7.72
CA PHE A 88 -8.77 5.50 -7.36
C PHE A 88 -7.93 5.85 -8.59
N GLN A 89 -7.85 4.97 -9.58
CA GLN A 89 -7.08 5.21 -10.81
C GLN A 89 -7.70 6.33 -11.66
N SER A 90 -9.03 6.40 -11.79
CA SER A 90 -9.70 7.44 -12.60
C SER A 90 -9.64 8.81 -11.95
N LYS A 91 -9.77 8.89 -10.62
CA LYS A 91 -9.72 10.17 -9.88
C LYS A 91 -8.31 10.78 -9.81
N ILE A 92 -7.28 9.96 -9.90
CA ILE A 92 -5.89 10.39 -9.82
C ILE A 92 -5.41 10.98 -11.17
N GLY A 93 -6.15 10.79 -12.26
CA GLY A 93 -5.72 11.16 -13.62
C GLY A 93 -6.06 12.57 -14.08
N GLU A 94 -6.91 13.32 -13.39
CA GLU A 94 -7.50 14.50 -14.03
C GLU A 94 -6.98 15.87 -13.60
N ASP A 95 -6.40 16.08 -12.40
CA ASP A 95 -6.15 17.45 -11.94
C ASP A 95 -4.88 17.75 -11.12
N VAL A 96 -3.87 16.88 -11.07
CA VAL A 96 -2.65 17.19 -10.29
C VAL A 96 -1.42 17.17 -11.20
N ASP A 97 -0.65 18.26 -11.17
CA ASP A 97 0.66 18.39 -11.88
C ASP A 97 1.68 17.29 -11.52
N VAL A 98 1.40 16.48 -10.49
CA VAL A 98 2.26 15.40 -10.00
C VAL A 98 1.43 14.13 -9.82
N LYS A 99 1.76 13.07 -10.55
CA LYS A 99 1.06 11.78 -10.48
C LYS A 99 1.28 11.10 -9.12
N PRO A 100 0.27 10.40 -8.57
CA PRO A 100 0.45 9.57 -7.38
C PRO A 100 1.56 8.54 -7.56
N GLY A 101 2.39 8.40 -6.53
CA GLY A 101 3.56 7.54 -6.59
C GLY A 101 4.80 8.21 -7.18
N SER A 102 4.74 9.50 -7.55
CA SER A 102 5.91 10.24 -8.03
C SER A 102 7.03 10.29 -7.01
N GLU A 103 6.70 10.30 -5.72
CA GLU A 103 7.69 10.22 -4.65
C GLU A 103 8.42 8.87 -4.65
N MET A 104 7.68 7.79 -4.94
CA MET A 104 8.28 6.46 -5.09
C MET A 104 9.15 6.39 -6.36
N ILE A 105 8.72 7.05 -7.45
CA ILE A 105 9.54 7.19 -8.67
C ILE A 105 10.81 7.98 -8.32
N GLY A 106 10.70 9.11 -7.63
CA GLY A 106 11.85 9.89 -7.19
C GLY A 106 12.83 9.09 -6.32
N ALA A 107 12.30 8.25 -5.41
CA ALA A 107 13.12 7.36 -4.61
C ALA A 107 13.84 6.29 -5.46
N ILE A 108 13.14 5.72 -6.45
CA ILE A 108 13.72 4.73 -7.38
C ILE A 108 14.82 5.39 -8.21
N GLU A 109 14.57 6.55 -8.83
CA GLU A 109 15.55 7.28 -9.63
C GLU A 109 16.81 7.61 -8.82
N ALA A 110 16.66 8.21 -7.63
CA ALA A 110 17.79 8.55 -6.80
C ALA A 110 18.61 7.33 -6.34
N ALA A 111 17.93 6.21 -6.04
CA ALA A 111 18.60 4.96 -5.68
C ALA A 111 19.37 4.37 -6.88
N GLU A 112 18.78 4.39 -8.09
CA GLU A 112 19.42 3.93 -9.32
C GLU A 112 20.61 4.79 -9.71
N ASP A 113 20.51 6.11 -9.62
CA ASP A 113 21.60 7.05 -9.90
C ASP A 113 22.82 6.81 -8.99
N LEU A 114 22.60 6.40 -7.76
CA LEU A 114 23.65 6.09 -6.79
C LEU A 114 24.03 4.59 -6.76
N GLU A 115 23.42 3.77 -7.61
CA GLU A 115 23.60 2.29 -7.63
C GLU A 115 23.26 1.63 -6.28
N ILE A 116 22.31 2.23 -5.53
CA ILE A 116 21.86 1.73 -4.23
C ILE A 116 20.73 0.70 -4.43
N PRO A 117 20.78 -0.46 -3.76
CA PRO A 117 19.71 -1.46 -3.84
C PRO A 117 18.40 -0.93 -3.27
N ILE A 118 17.28 -1.45 -3.84
CA ILE A 118 15.93 -1.10 -3.42
C ILE A 118 15.27 -2.31 -2.74
N ALA A 119 14.66 -2.09 -1.57
CA ALA A 119 13.82 -3.06 -0.89
C ALA A 119 12.34 -2.70 -1.05
N LEU A 120 11.54 -3.65 -1.54
CA LEU A 120 10.08 -3.53 -1.60
C LEU A 120 9.51 -4.02 -0.28
N ILE A 121 8.88 -3.11 0.49
CA ILE A 121 8.48 -3.41 1.86
C ILE A 121 6.97 -3.55 2.05
N ASP A 122 6.13 -3.23 1.03
CA ASP A 122 4.68 -3.35 1.19
C ASP A 122 4.15 -4.73 0.79
N ARG A 123 2.97 -5.02 1.32
CA ARG A 123 2.20 -6.22 1.04
C ARG A 123 1.47 -6.10 -0.29
N GLU A 124 1.38 -7.22 -1.01
CA GLU A 124 0.63 -7.28 -2.26
C GLU A 124 -0.80 -6.71 -2.10
N ILE A 125 -1.17 -5.79 -2.98
CA ILE A 125 -2.45 -5.09 -2.92
C ILE A 125 -3.64 -6.06 -2.96
N ASN A 126 -3.56 -7.11 -3.78
CA ASN A 126 -4.61 -8.13 -3.85
C ASN A 126 -4.80 -8.85 -2.51
N THR A 127 -3.72 -9.16 -1.81
CA THR A 127 -3.75 -9.76 -0.46
C THR A 127 -4.42 -8.81 0.52
N THR A 128 -4.06 -7.54 0.51
CA THR A 128 -4.66 -6.51 1.38
C THR A 128 -6.16 -6.39 1.14
N LEU A 129 -6.59 -6.27 -0.13
CA LEU A 129 -8.00 -6.16 -0.49
C LEU A 129 -8.80 -7.42 -0.13
N GLN A 130 -8.26 -8.62 -0.40
CA GLN A 130 -8.94 -9.87 -0.03
C GLN A 130 -9.10 -10.00 1.49
N ARG A 131 -8.08 -9.63 2.27
CA ARG A 131 -8.16 -9.63 3.74
C ARG A 131 -9.21 -8.65 4.24
N ALA A 132 -9.23 -7.42 3.73
CA ALA A 132 -10.23 -6.41 4.07
C ALA A 132 -11.65 -6.92 3.76
N LEU A 133 -11.89 -7.43 2.56
CA LEU A 133 -13.18 -7.98 2.16
C LEU A 133 -13.60 -9.21 3.00
N ASN A 134 -12.65 -10.04 3.42
CA ASN A 134 -12.94 -11.18 4.28
C ASN A 134 -13.34 -10.78 5.71
N LYS A 135 -12.89 -9.60 6.17
CA LYS A 135 -13.27 -9.02 7.47
C LYS A 135 -14.67 -8.40 7.45
N MET A 136 -15.16 -7.97 6.29
CA MET A 136 -16.50 -7.38 6.12
C MET A 136 -17.61 -8.44 6.23
N GLY A 137 -18.65 -8.11 6.99
CA GLY A 137 -19.91 -8.82 6.96
C GLY A 137 -20.70 -8.59 5.66
N PHE A 138 -21.72 -9.40 5.40
CA PHE A 138 -22.54 -9.26 4.19
C PHE A 138 -23.20 -7.88 4.06
N VAL A 139 -23.75 -7.36 5.16
CA VAL A 139 -24.42 -6.03 5.21
C VAL A 139 -23.40 -4.91 4.96
N GLU A 140 -22.19 -5.01 5.55
CA GLU A 140 -21.11 -4.05 5.35
C GLU A 140 -20.67 -4.02 3.87
N LYS A 141 -20.56 -5.19 3.23
CA LYS A 141 -20.24 -5.28 1.78
C LYS A 141 -21.30 -4.60 0.92
N LEU A 142 -22.59 -4.75 1.27
CA LEU A 142 -23.69 -4.10 0.54
C LEU A 142 -23.65 -2.57 0.75
N LYS A 143 -23.50 -2.11 1.99
CA LYS A 143 -23.38 -0.66 2.30
C LYS A 143 -22.18 -0.05 1.57
N PHE A 144 -21.04 -0.73 1.61
CA PHE A 144 -19.82 -0.29 0.95
C PHE A 144 -19.98 -0.20 -0.56
N GLY A 145 -20.55 -1.25 -1.20
CA GLY A 145 -20.85 -1.24 -2.63
C GLY A 145 -21.81 -0.12 -3.02
N PHE A 146 -22.82 0.17 -2.19
CA PHE A 146 -23.75 1.27 -2.42
C PHE A 146 -23.07 2.64 -2.27
N SER A 147 -22.23 2.80 -1.24
CA SER A 147 -21.44 4.03 -1.05
C SER A 147 -20.52 4.31 -2.23
N LEU A 148 -19.81 3.30 -2.73
CA LEU A 148 -18.97 3.45 -3.93
C LEU A 148 -19.79 3.86 -5.16
N LEU A 149 -20.96 3.27 -5.35
CA LEU A 149 -21.83 3.64 -6.47
C LEU A 149 -22.29 5.10 -6.36
N THR A 150 -22.60 5.58 -5.16
CA THR A 150 -23.01 6.98 -4.97
C THR A 150 -21.84 7.95 -5.13
N SER A 151 -20.63 7.59 -4.70
CA SER A 151 -19.42 8.41 -4.89
C SER A 151 -19.04 8.58 -6.37
N ILE A 152 -19.26 7.57 -7.20
CA ILE A 152 -19.03 7.67 -8.66
C ILE A 152 -19.93 8.74 -9.31
N PHE A 153 -21.08 9.04 -8.69
CA PHE A 153 -22.05 10.02 -9.19
C PHE A 153 -21.95 11.40 -8.52
N SER A 154 -21.12 11.56 -7.47
CA SER A 154 -20.91 12.84 -6.79
C SER A 154 -19.55 13.43 -7.17
N SER A 155 -19.55 14.71 -7.57
CA SER A 155 -18.40 15.38 -8.20
C SER A 155 -17.52 16.20 -7.24
N ASP A 156 -17.47 15.91 -5.94
CA ASP A 156 -16.66 16.65 -4.97
C ASP A 156 -15.40 15.85 -4.58
N GLU A 157 -14.23 16.30 -5.05
CA GLU A 157 -13.05 15.45 -5.28
C GLU A 157 -12.03 15.32 -4.13
N GLU A 158 -11.73 16.35 -3.37
CA GLU A 158 -10.58 16.33 -2.44
C GLU A 158 -10.87 15.66 -1.08
N ASP A 159 -12.11 15.66 -0.64
CA ASP A 159 -12.52 15.14 0.69
C ASP A 159 -12.86 13.63 0.70
N GLU A 160 -12.86 12.95 -0.45
CA GLU A 160 -13.45 11.61 -0.54
C GLU A 160 -12.58 10.52 0.08
N ILE A 161 -11.25 10.61 -0.03
CA ILE A 161 -10.34 9.61 0.55
C ILE A 161 -10.40 9.67 2.07
N ASP A 162 -10.38 10.89 2.63
CA ASP A 162 -10.46 11.09 4.07
C ASP A 162 -11.83 10.67 4.60
N LYS A 163 -12.91 11.00 3.90
CA LYS A 163 -14.27 10.52 4.22
C LYS A 163 -14.39 9.00 4.14
N LEU A 164 -13.76 8.37 3.14
CA LEU A 164 -13.75 6.91 3.01
C LEU A 164 -12.94 6.26 4.14
N MET A 165 -11.81 6.83 4.51
CA MET A 165 -11.01 6.35 5.63
C MET A 165 -11.71 6.56 6.98
N GLU A 166 -12.41 7.68 7.16
CA GLU A 166 -13.25 7.95 8.32
C GLU A 166 -14.44 6.98 8.38
N PHE A 167 -15.11 6.75 7.25
CA PHE A 167 -16.15 5.72 7.14
C PHE A 167 -15.64 4.34 7.55
N PHE A 168 -14.46 3.91 7.07
CA PHE A 168 -13.89 2.62 7.49
C PHE A 168 -13.54 2.60 8.97
N LYS A 169 -13.04 3.69 9.51
CA LYS A 169 -12.70 3.79 10.92
C LYS A 169 -13.92 3.64 11.83
N ASP A 170 -15.04 4.27 11.45
CA ASP A 170 -16.24 4.35 12.26
C ASP A 170 -17.21 3.18 12.00
N GLU A 171 -17.48 2.87 10.74
CA GLU A 171 -18.48 1.87 10.34
C GLU A 171 -17.90 0.47 10.15
N SER A 172 -16.61 0.35 9.86
CA SER A 172 -15.91 -0.92 9.62
C SER A 172 -14.51 -0.96 10.23
N PRO A 173 -14.35 -0.88 11.57
CA PRO A 173 -13.03 -0.83 12.22
C PRO A 173 -12.14 -2.03 11.88
N LYS A 174 -12.73 -3.19 11.55
CA LYS A 174 -11.99 -4.38 11.10
C LYS A 174 -11.35 -4.20 9.70
N VAL A 175 -11.99 -3.41 8.85
CA VAL A 175 -11.44 -3.08 7.52
C VAL A 175 -10.31 -2.07 7.68
N TYR A 176 -10.51 -1.05 8.51
CA TYR A 176 -9.48 -0.08 8.87
C TYR A 176 -8.25 -0.79 9.48
N GLU A 177 -8.47 -1.78 10.36
CA GLU A 177 -7.39 -2.62 10.90
C GLU A 177 -6.54 -3.24 9.79
N VAL A 178 -7.17 -3.80 8.75
CA VAL A 178 -6.46 -4.46 7.64
C VAL A 178 -5.76 -3.46 6.72
N LEU A 179 -6.44 -2.36 6.37
CA LEU A 179 -5.95 -1.38 5.41
C LEU A 179 -4.83 -0.51 5.97
N VAL A 180 -4.82 -0.30 7.29
CA VAL A 180 -3.86 0.60 7.96
C VAL A 180 -2.99 -0.19 8.93
N GLN A 181 -3.56 -0.73 10.02
CA GLN A 181 -2.76 -1.27 11.12
C GLN A 181 -1.97 -2.53 10.74
N GLU A 182 -2.57 -3.46 10.00
CA GLU A 182 -1.86 -4.65 9.50
C GLU A 182 -0.77 -4.26 8.49
N ARG A 183 -1.00 -3.21 7.66
CA ARG A 183 0.02 -2.71 6.74
C ARG A 183 1.15 -2.03 7.48
N ASP A 184 0.85 -1.20 8.49
CA ASP A 184 1.87 -0.59 9.35
C ASP A 184 2.78 -1.67 9.97
N ALA A 185 2.18 -2.74 10.50
CA ALA A 185 2.91 -3.86 11.05
C ALA A 185 3.75 -4.60 10.00
N TYR A 186 3.22 -4.77 8.78
CA TYR A 186 3.90 -5.43 7.68
C TYR A 186 5.10 -4.61 7.18
N LEU A 187 4.90 -3.31 7.00
CA LEU A 187 5.96 -2.36 6.61
C LEU A 187 7.07 -2.34 7.67
N ALA A 188 6.72 -2.15 8.94
CA ALA A 188 7.69 -2.15 10.04
C ALA A 188 8.45 -3.48 10.14
N GLY A 189 7.74 -4.61 10.01
CA GLY A 189 8.36 -5.93 10.04
C GLY A 189 9.32 -6.19 8.89
N ASN A 190 9.03 -5.67 7.68
CA ASN A 190 9.95 -5.76 6.55
C ASN A 190 11.15 -4.82 6.71
N ILE A 191 10.95 -3.60 7.22
CA ILE A 191 12.07 -2.69 7.57
C ILE A 191 13.03 -3.37 8.55
N LEU A 192 12.53 -4.01 9.60
CA LEU A 192 13.36 -4.71 10.59
C LEU A 192 14.12 -5.92 10.02
N ARG A 193 13.70 -6.46 8.88
CA ARG A 193 14.38 -7.58 8.20
C ARG A 193 15.49 -7.14 7.26
N ILE A 194 15.62 -5.85 6.99
CA ILE A 194 16.68 -5.30 6.16
C ILE A 194 18.00 -5.47 6.93
N PRO A 195 18.99 -6.17 6.34
CA PRO A 195 20.24 -6.46 7.05
C PRO A 195 21.26 -5.29 7.03
N GLN A 196 20.99 -4.24 6.23
CA GLN A 196 21.84 -3.06 6.12
C GLN A 196 21.68 -2.17 7.35
N ASP A 197 22.76 -1.52 7.73
CA ASP A 197 22.78 -0.63 8.89
C ASP A 197 22.19 0.75 8.57
N HIS A 198 22.43 1.29 7.37
CA HIS A 198 21.93 2.62 6.96
C HIS A 198 20.80 2.49 5.95
N VAL A 199 19.59 2.75 6.40
CA VAL A 199 18.34 2.56 5.64
C VAL A 199 17.56 3.86 5.54
N ILE A 200 17.12 4.21 4.34
CA ILE A 200 16.05 5.20 4.14
C ILE A 200 14.78 4.47 3.74
N ALA A 201 13.70 4.66 4.49
CA ALA A 201 12.38 4.13 4.15
C ALA A 201 11.45 5.26 3.68
N VAL A 202 10.94 5.15 2.46
CA VAL A 202 9.98 6.10 1.87
C VAL A 202 8.60 5.47 1.93
N VAL A 203 7.70 6.10 2.68
CA VAL A 203 6.35 5.60 2.96
C VAL A 203 5.33 6.73 2.93
N GLY A 204 4.06 6.41 2.71
CA GLY A 204 2.98 7.37 2.86
C GLY A 204 2.92 7.93 4.30
N ALA A 205 2.69 9.24 4.43
CA ALA A 205 2.70 9.92 5.74
C ALA A 205 1.71 9.31 6.74
N GLY A 206 0.58 8.78 6.26
CA GLY A 206 -0.41 8.11 7.11
C GLY A 206 0.10 6.85 7.79
N HIS A 207 1.10 6.17 7.22
CA HIS A 207 1.69 4.95 7.77
C HIS A 207 2.83 5.24 8.77
N LYS A 208 3.50 6.39 8.65
CA LYS A 208 4.68 6.73 9.48
C LYS A 208 4.44 6.61 11.00
N PRO A 209 3.33 7.12 11.58
CA PRO A 209 3.06 6.98 13.01
C PRO A 209 2.89 5.53 13.45
N GLY A 210 2.19 4.73 12.64
CA GLY A 210 1.98 3.30 12.92
C GLY A 210 3.25 2.48 12.81
N ILE A 211 4.05 2.72 11.76
CA ILE A 211 5.37 2.10 11.58
C ILE A 211 6.26 2.40 12.79
N ASN A 212 6.38 3.68 13.19
CA ASN A 212 7.18 4.05 14.36
C ASN A 212 6.74 3.33 15.62
N ARG A 213 5.43 3.23 15.87
CA ARG A 213 4.88 2.49 17.02
C ARG A 213 5.32 1.03 17.04
N TYR A 214 5.32 0.35 15.88
CA TYR A 214 5.76 -1.04 15.76
C TYR A 214 7.29 -1.18 15.85
N LEU A 215 8.05 -0.23 15.34
CA LEU A 215 9.51 -0.19 15.51
C LEU A 215 9.91 0.07 16.95
N ASP A 216 9.06 0.80 17.72
CA ASP A 216 9.26 1.00 19.17
C ASP A 216 8.96 -0.25 19.99
N ASN A 217 8.08 -1.13 19.48
CA ASN A 217 7.60 -2.32 20.17
C ASN A 217 7.59 -3.50 19.19
N PRO A 218 8.76 -3.97 18.72
CA PRO A 218 8.85 -4.96 17.65
C PRO A 218 8.25 -6.32 18.02
N GLU A 219 8.17 -6.64 19.31
CA GLU A 219 7.51 -7.84 19.83
C GLU A 219 5.99 -7.85 19.59
N THR A 220 5.39 -6.70 19.30
CA THR A 220 3.96 -6.59 18.99
C THR A 220 3.64 -6.85 17.52
N ILE A 221 4.66 -6.96 16.66
CA ILE A 221 4.49 -7.25 15.24
C ILE A 221 4.06 -8.70 15.06
N PRO A 222 2.89 -8.97 14.46
CA PRO A 222 2.50 -10.35 14.17
C PRO A 222 3.48 -11.00 13.18
N PRO A 223 3.64 -12.33 13.20
CA PRO A 223 4.40 -13.01 12.17
C PRO A 223 3.92 -12.58 10.77
N LEU A 224 4.81 -12.07 9.91
CA LEU A 224 4.42 -11.51 8.61
C LEU A 224 3.68 -12.53 7.74
N SER A 225 4.04 -13.81 7.85
CA SER A 225 3.31 -14.90 7.18
C SER A 225 1.82 -14.95 7.55
N GLN A 226 1.42 -14.54 8.74
CA GLN A 226 0.00 -14.45 9.12
C GLN A 226 -0.71 -13.28 8.45
N LEU A 227 0.02 -12.21 8.14
CA LEU A 227 -0.50 -11.04 7.44
C LEU A 227 -0.64 -11.27 5.92
N GLU A 228 0.00 -12.30 5.39
CA GLU A 228 -0.07 -12.71 3.98
C GLU A 228 -1.21 -13.71 3.72
N ILE A 229 -1.69 -14.42 4.73
CA ILE A 229 -2.73 -15.43 4.57
C ILE A 229 -4.07 -14.76 4.27
N THR A 230 -4.59 -15.01 3.08
CA THR A 230 -5.99 -14.80 2.75
C THR A 230 -6.74 -16.08 3.16
N LYS A 231 -7.82 -15.97 3.94
CA LYS A 231 -8.61 -17.15 4.32
C LYS A 231 -9.00 -17.91 3.05
N GLU A 232 -8.51 -19.14 2.92
CA GLU A 232 -9.07 -20.06 1.93
C GLU A 232 -10.58 -20.13 2.14
N LYS A 233 -11.36 -19.99 1.07
CA LYS A 233 -12.80 -20.25 1.10
C LYS A 233 -12.97 -21.66 1.65
N LYS A 234 -13.53 -21.81 2.85
CA LYS A 234 -14.14 -23.08 3.23
C LYS A 234 -15.21 -23.35 2.19
N GLY A 235 -14.95 -24.29 1.29
CA GLY A 235 -15.93 -24.71 0.30
C GLY A 235 -17.21 -25.02 1.05
N ILE A 236 -18.31 -24.46 0.57
CA ILE A 236 -19.65 -24.77 1.09
C ILE A 236 -19.81 -26.29 0.90
N PRO A 237 -20.03 -27.07 1.96
CA PRO A 237 -20.14 -28.53 1.84
C PRO A 237 -21.57 -28.90 1.43
N TRP A 238 -21.98 -28.39 0.29
CA TRP A 238 -23.27 -28.73 -0.31
C TRP A 238 -23.01 -29.32 -1.69
N PHE A 239 -22.59 -30.57 -1.77
CA PHE A 239 -22.76 -31.50 -2.86
C PHE A 239 -21.81 -32.67 -2.61
N LYS A 240 -22.35 -33.63 -1.84
CA LYS A 240 -22.05 -35.05 -2.04
C LYS A 240 -23.26 -35.69 -2.64
#